data_63f99bebd95c72670b7a89971918d3bc
#
_entry.id   63f99bebd95c72670b7a89971918d3bc
#
_cell.length_a   1.000
_cell.length_b   1.000
_cell.length_c   1.000
_cell.angle_alpha   90.00
_cell.angle_beta   90.00
_cell.angle_gamma   90.00
#
_symmetry.space_group_name_H-M   'P 1'
#
loop_
_entity.id
_entity.type
_entity.pdbx_description
1 polymer ?
#
loop_
_entity_poly.entity_id
_entity_poly.type
_entity_poly.pdbx_seq_one_letter_code
_entity_poly.pdbx_strand_id
1 'polypeptide(L)' 'MKIEVLGSGCQKCGELEKRVKEAVLSAGVKAEVSHVYDLNEIIKRNVFSTPALAIDGKIVFSGGVASVEEITKLLK' A
#
# COMPACT_ATOMS: atom_id res chain seq x y z
N MET A 1 1.91 13.34 -1.61
CA MET A 1 2.24 12.01 -1.04
C MET A 1 1.94 10.93 -2.07
N LYS A 2 2.87 10.05 -2.26
CA LYS A 2 2.73 8.96 -3.23
C LYS A 2 2.61 7.63 -2.47
N ILE A 3 1.49 6.94 -2.66
CA ILE A 3 1.23 5.66 -1.99
C ILE A 3 1.21 4.57 -3.04
N GLU A 4 1.95 3.49 -2.79
CA GLU A 4 2.03 2.37 -3.70
C GLU A 4 1.63 1.07 -2.99
N VAL A 5 0.73 0.31 -3.61
CA VAL A 5 0.36 -1.03 -3.15
C VAL A 5 1.13 -2.01 -4.02
N LEU A 6 1.98 -2.81 -3.40
CA LEU A 6 2.83 -3.76 -4.12
C LEU A 6 2.27 -5.18 -3.99
N GLY A 7 1.98 -5.79 -5.12
CA GLY A 7 1.46 -7.15 -5.14
C GLY A 7 1.05 -7.58 -6.53
N SER A 8 0.99 -8.88 -6.75
CA SER A 8 0.73 -9.47 -8.07
C SER A 8 -0.75 -9.50 -8.46
N GLY A 9 -1.60 -8.76 -7.78
CA GLY A 9 -3.03 -8.67 -8.11
C GLY A 9 -3.89 -9.73 -7.45
N CYS A 10 -3.46 -10.28 -6.33
CA CYS A 10 -4.27 -11.23 -5.56
C CYS A 10 -5.42 -10.51 -4.85
N GLN A 11 -6.37 -11.30 -4.33
CA GLN A 11 -7.52 -10.76 -3.62
C GLN A 11 -7.14 -9.84 -2.46
N LYS A 12 -6.12 -10.21 -1.70
CA LYS A 12 -5.63 -9.41 -0.58
C LYS A 12 -5.05 -8.08 -1.03
N CYS A 13 -4.40 -8.06 -2.18
CA CYS A 13 -3.85 -6.82 -2.75
C CYS A 13 -4.98 -5.85 -3.11
N GLY A 14 -6.08 -6.35 -3.67
CA GLY A 14 -7.24 -5.54 -3.98
C GLY A 14 -7.91 -4.97 -2.73
N GLU A 15 -7.99 -5.77 -1.68
CA GLU A 15 -8.53 -5.31 -0.40
C GLU A 15 -7.67 -4.21 0.21
N LEU A 16 -6.36 -4.39 0.18
CA LEU A 16 -5.44 -3.40 0.71
C LEU A 16 -5.57 -2.07 -0.04
N GLU A 17 -5.63 -2.14 -1.37
CA GLU A 17 -5.80 -0.95 -2.20
C GLU A 17 -7.07 -0.20 -1.85
N LYS A 18 -8.17 -0.92 -1.68
CA LYS A 18 -9.45 -0.34 -1.30
C LYS A 18 -9.36 0.37 0.06
N ARG A 19 -8.73 -0.28 1.03
CA ARG A 19 -8.57 0.29 2.37
C ARG A 19 -7.65 1.51 2.37
N VAL A 20 -6.62 1.50 1.53
CA VAL A 20 -5.73 2.63 1.36
C VAL A 20 -6.51 3.84 0.83
N LYS A 21 -7.35 3.64 -0.16
CA LYS A 21 -8.18 4.72 -0.72
C LYS A 21 -9.14 5.29 0.33
N GLU A 22 -9.74 4.44 1.13
CA GLU A 22 -10.61 4.87 2.23
C GLU A 22 -9.82 5.65 3.29
N ALA A 23 -8.63 5.19 3.64
CA ALA A 23 -7.78 5.85 4.61
C ALA A 23 -7.34 7.25 4.14
N VAL A 24 -7.03 7.39 2.86
CA VAL A 24 -6.68 8.68 2.26
C VAL A 24 -7.83 9.68 2.40
N LEU A 25 -9.04 9.22 2.12
CA LEU A 25 -10.23 10.08 2.27
C LEU A 25 -10.47 10.43 3.73
N SER A 26 -10.31 9.47 4.63
CA SER A 26 -10.51 9.67 6.06
C SER A 26 -9.48 10.63 6.67
N ALA A 27 -8.23 10.51 6.24
CA ALA A 27 -7.15 11.37 6.72
C ALA A 27 -7.18 12.78 6.12
N GLY A 28 -7.91 12.95 5.03
CA GLY A 28 -7.98 14.24 4.35
C GLY A 28 -6.67 14.68 3.72
N VAL A 29 -5.78 13.74 3.39
CA VAL A 29 -4.49 14.04 2.77
C VAL A 29 -4.59 13.95 1.25
N LYS A 30 -3.76 14.73 0.57
CA LYS A 30 -3.62 14.61 -0.87
C LYS A 30 -2.60 13.53 -1.16
N ALA A 31 -3.06 12.43 -1.72
CA ALA A 31 -2.20 11.30 -2.02
C ALA A 31 -2.56 10.69 -3.36
N GLU A 32 -1.54 10.21 -4.06
CA GLU A 32 -1.67 9.49 -5.29
C GLU A 32 -1.50 8.01 -4.99
N VAL A 33 -2.52 7.21 -5.26
CA VAL A 33 -2.50 5.78 -4.99
C VAL A 33 -2.28 5.02 -6.28
N SER A 34 -1.24 4.20 -6.33
CA SER A 34 -0.95 3.36 -7.47
C SER A 34 -0.71 1.92 -7.03
N HIS A 35 -0.79 0.99 -7.98
CA HIS A 35 -0.60 -0.42 -7.71
C HIS A 35 0.58 -0.94 -8.54
N VAL A 36 1.55 -1.55 -7.90
CA VAL A 36 2.72 -2.11 -8.57
C VAL A 36 2.53 -3.62 -8.70
N TYR A 37 2.37 -4.08 -9.93
CA TYR A 37 2.13 -5.50 -10.23
C TYR A 37 3.40 -6.25 -10.60
N ASP A 38 4.44 -5.55 -11.04
CA ASP A 38 5.67 -6.15 -11.54
C ASP A 38 6.46 -6.78 -10.40
N LEU A 39 6.59 -8.09 -10.45
CA LEU A 39 7.29 -8.86 -9.43
C LEU A 39 8.76 -8.43 -9.31
N ASN A 40 9.41 -8.11 -10.42
CA ASN A 40 10.79 -7.64 -10.41
C ASN A 40 10.94 -6.33 -9.66
N GLU A 41 10.00 -5.41 -9.84
CA GLU A 41 9.98 -4.14 -9.11
C GLU A 41 9.78 -4.36 -7.62
N ILE A 42 8.89 -5.27 -7.26
CA ILE A 42 8.60 -5.61 -5.86
C ILE A 42 9.85 -6.16 -5.19
N ILE A 43 10.56 -7.06 -5.87
CA ILE A 43 11.80 -7.66 -5.36
C ILE A 43 12.90 -6.62 -5.23
N LYS A 44 13.02 -5.70 -6.19
CA LYS A 44 14.00 -4.62 -6.14
C LYS A 44 13.83 -3.73 -4.91
N ARG A 45 12.61 -3.62 -4.40
CA ARG A 45 12.32 -2.84 -3.20
C ARG A 45 12.50 -3.65 -1.91
N ASN A 46 13.08 -4.84 -2.00
CA ASN A 46 13.30 -5.75 -0.87
C ASN A 46 12.01 -6.20 -0.20
N VAL A 47 10.95 -6.36 -0.99
CA VAL A 47 9.67 -6.86 -0.51
C VAL A 47 9.55 -8.32 -0.90
N PHE A 48 9.46 -9.19 0.09
CA PHE A 48 9.35 -10.64 -0.12
C PHE A 48 8.01 -11.19 0.32
N SER A 49 7.20 -10.38 1.00
CA SER A 49 5.86 -10.76 1.42
C SER A 49 4.86 -9.74 0.89
N THR A 50 3.89 -10.19 0.11
CA THR A 50 2.87 -9.33 -0.46
C THR A 50 1.50 -9.66 0.12
N PRO A 51 0.57 -8.70 0.14
CA PRO A 51 0.72 -7.34 -0.32
C PRO A 51 1.56 -6.47 0.62
N ALA A 52 2.17 -5.44 0.07
CA ALA A 52 2.96 -4.49 0.83
C ALA A 52 2.53 -3.06 0.52
N LEU A 53 2.83 -2.14 1.42
CA LEU A 53 2.46 -0.74 1.27
C LEU A 53 3.69 0.14 1.35
N ALA A 54 3.84 1.01 0.37
CA ALA A 54 4.93 2.00 0.34
C ALA A 54 4.36 3.41 0.35
N ILE A 55 4.97 4.30 1.11
CA ILE A 55 4.61 5.71 1.15
C ILE A 55 5.87 6.51 0.82
N ASP A 56 5.79 7.30 -0.25
CA ASP A 56 6.90 8.11 -0.76
C ASP A 56 8.18 7.29 -0.98
N GLY A 57 8.01 6.08 -1.50
CA GLY A 57 9.11 5.17 -1.81
C GLY A 57 9.61 4.33 -0.64
N LYS A 58 9.03 4.51 0.54
CA LYS A 58 9.44 3.77 1.73
C LYS A 58 8.41 2.70 2.09
N ILE A 59 8.87 1.47 2.25
CA ILE A 59 7.99 0.37 2.65
C ILE A 59 7.60 0.56 4.12
N VAL A 60 6.31 0.72 4.38
CA VAL A 60 5.80 0.95 5.74
C VAL A 60 5.22 -0.30 6.36
N PHE A 61 4.77 -1.26 5.54
CA PHE A 61 4.43 -2.58 6.03
C PHE A 61 4.38 -3.59 4.88
N SER A 62 4.43 -4.87 5.21
CA SER A 62 4.37 -5.95 4.22
C SER A 62 3.78 -7.22 4.81
N GLY A 63 3.29 -8.10 3.94
CA GLY A 63 2.84 -9.43 4.33
C GLY A 63 1.43 -9.52 4.87
N GLY A 64 0.54 -8.59 4.50
CA GLY A 64 -0.84 -8.68 4.95
C GLY A 64 -1.69 -7.48 4.57
N VAL A 65 -2.89 -7.43 5.12
CA VAL A 65 -3.83 -6.34 4.90
C VAL A 65 -4.02 -5.58 6.21
N ALA A 66 -3.61 -4.32 6.23
CA ALA A 66 -3.82 -3.48 7.39
C ALA A 66 -5.25 -2.93 7.39
N SER A 67 -5.76 -2.57 8.57
CA SER A 67 -7.07 -1.94 8.67
C SER A 67 -7.00 -0.50 8.18
N VAL A 68 -8.17 0.07 7.84
CA VAL A 68 -8.26 1.48 7.44
C VAL A 68 -7.68 2.38 8.54
N GLU A 69 -7.97 2.05 9.79
CA GLU A 69 -7.48 2.82 10.93
C GLU A 69 -5.95 2.82 11.02
N GLU A 70 -5.33 1.65 10.85
CA GLU A 70 -3.88 1.54 10.87
C GLU A 70 -3.22 2.32 9.74
N ILE A 71 -3.80 2.22 8.54
CA ILE A 71 -3.30 2.96 7.38
C ILE A 71 -3.44 4.45 7.61
N THR A 72 -4.56 4.89 8.14
CA THR A 72 -4.79 6.30 8.46
C THR A 72 -3.72 6.85 9.40
N LYS A 73 -3.33 6.08 10.39
CA LYS A 73 -2.25 6.47 11.31
C LYS A 73 -0.91 6.63 10.60
N LEU A 74 -0.65 5.80 9.60
CA LEU A 74 0.59 5.89 8.82
C LEU A 74 0.61 7.12 7.92
N LEU A 75 -0.56 7.64 7.56
CA LEU A 75 -0.68 8.80 6.67
C LEU A 75 -0.61 10.14 7.41
N LYS A 76 -0.73 10.13 8.71
CA LYS A 76 -0.70 11.36 9.51
C LYS A 76 0.67 11.74 10.01
#